data_67243c5a1bcf5c767cace9ec0e4cab66
#
_entry.id   67243c5a1bcf5c767cace9ec0e4cab66
#
_cell.length_a   1.000
_cell.length_b   1.000
_cell.length_c   1.000
_cell.angle_alpha   90.00
_cell.angle_beta   90.00
_cell.angle_gamma   90.00
#
_symmetry.space_group_name_H-M   'P 1'
#
loop_
_entity.id
_entity.type
_entity.pdbx_description
1 polymer ?
#
loop_
_entity_poly.entity_id
_entity_poly.type
_entity_poly.pdbx_seq_one_letter_code
_entity_poly.pdbx_strand_id
1 'polypeptide(L)'
;KPYHLVDITNAIIKIENGGGYSKGMMFLKIPAKVPQGHFPMAYFVDAANGKLEPIPVEFYDDNSVTITTKHFSSSTLMGSQGWKKARAGEGFANIMISSIAESVFKDIPVVNSGFKLGADDWEFVNYGSYIAPGGHCAGQNFAAMYYYFEKKKTEGNLFNKYNTLSNIQEENALGYRLCSVIQNDLDWEGTLNNFYWKNIDLNRKVDKLKMYSIAGAILTTGEPQAIGIYRVKGIVNGFSDMGGHALICYKVDISAGKLFISDPNTPNTAQNITLAGENFNPYVAKANGQDSDHSYPYITHHAKTAHIEWSKIGQR
;
A
#
# COMPACT_ATOMS: atom_id res chain seq x y z
N LYS A 1 5.24 18.37 11.93
CA LYS A 1 5.43 18.12 10.47
C LYS A 1 6.80 17.61 10.18
N PRO A 2 6.97 16.59 9.33
CA PRO A 2 8.26 16.30 8.73
C PRO A 2 8.73 17.56 7.98
N TYR A 3 9.94 18.01 8.23
CA TYR A 3 10.47 19.29 7.71
C TYR A 3 10.66 19.35 6.18
N HIS A 4 10.45 18.22 5.49
CA HIS A 4 10.46 18.14 4.02
C HIS A 4 9.09 18.45 3.38
N LEU A 5 8.01 18.51 4.17
CA LEU A 5 6.67 18.76 3.65
C LEU A 5 6.36 20.26 3.61
N VAL A 6 5.94 20.72 2.45
CA VAL A 6 5.41 22.05 2.22
C VAL A 6 3.90 21.95 2.01
N ASP A 7 3.12 22.60 2.85
CA ASP A 7 1.66 22.63 2.69
C ASP A 7 1.27 23.47 1.49
N ILE A 8 0.41 22.92 0.65
CA ILE A 8 -0.06 23.57 -0.57
C ILE A 8 -1.56 23.89 -0.55
N THR A 9 -2.28 23.41 0.45
CA THR A 9 -3.70 23.78 0.66
C THR A 9 -3.90 24.82 1.77
N ASN A 10 -2.87 25.14 2.54
CA ASN A 10 -2.93 26.01 3.72
C ASN A 10 -3.95 25.61 4.81
N ALA A 11 -4.61 24.46 4.66
CA ALA A 11 -5.61 23.96 5.59
C ALA A 11 -5.70 22.42 5.53
N ILE A 12 -6.09 21.84 6.64
CA ILE A 12 -6.53 20.45 6.67
C ILE A 12 -7.98 20.41 6.19
N ILE A 13 -8.24 19.60 5.17
CA ILE A 13 -9.57 19.41 4.61
C ILE A 13 -10.29 18.36 5.46
N LYS A 14 -11.36 18.77 6.11
CA LYS A 14 -12.23 17.87 6.84
C LYS A 14 -13.33 17.39 5.90
N ILE A 15 -13.39 16.07 5.70
CA ILE A 15 -14.47 15.43 4.93
C ILE A 15 -15.33 14.65 5.92
N GLU A 16 -16.60 14.98 5.97
CA GLU A 16 -17.59 14.29 6.79
C GLU A 16 -18.47 13.43 5.88
N ASN A 17 -18.56 12.15 6.20
CA ASN A 17 -19.58 11.27 5.64
C ASN A 17 -20.21 10.46 6.80
N GLY A 18 -21.45 10.12 6.71
CA GLY A 18 -22.21 9.45 7.77
C GLY A 18 -21.76 8.04 8.13
N GLY A 19 -20.58 7.58 7.74
CA GLY A 19 -20.12 6.25 8.11
C GLY A 19 -18.84 5.78 7.40
N GLY A 20 -17.90 5.31 8.13
CA GLY A 20 -16.55 4.81 7.92
C GLY A 20 -16.06 4.50 6.50
N TYR A 21 -16.55 3.45 5.86
CA TYR A 21 -16.11 2.99 4.54
C TYR A 21 -17.18 3.20 3.47
N SER A 22 -16.78 3.65 2.28
CA SER A 22 -17.65 3.66 1.11
C SER A 22 -17.73 2.26 0.49
N LYS A 23 -18.80 2.01 -0.28
CA LYS A 23 -18.95 0.75 -1.04
C LYS A 23 -17.94 0.62 -2.19
N GLY A 24 -17.34 1.73 -2.64
CA GLY A 24 -16.38 1.76 -3.73
C GLY A 24 -15.27 2.76 -3.49
N MET A 25 -14.20 2.68 -4.31
CA MET A 25 -13.14 3.66 -4.29
C MET A 25 -13.66 5.01 -4.77
N MET A 26 -13.32 6.06 -4.06
CA MET A 26 -13.67 7.43 -4.41
C MET A 26 -12.45 8.16 -4.94
N PHE A 27 -12.68 8.96 -5.97
CA PHE A 27 -11.70 9.88 -6.50
C PHE A 27 -12.06 11.28 -5.99
N LEU A 28 -11.17 11.86 -5.21
CA LEU A 28 -11.35 13.21 -4.68
C LEU A 28 -10.42 14.17 -5.42
N LYS A 29 -11.01 15.09 -6.16
CA LYS A 29 -10.28 16.18 -6.78
C LYS A 29 -10.25 17.37 -5.81
N ILE A 30 -9.07 17.66 -5.28
CA ILE A 30 -8.85 18.67 -4.24
C ILE A 30 -8.15 19.86 -4.86
N PRO A 31 -8.72 21.10 -4.76
CA PRO A 31 -8.06 22.30 -5.21
C PRO A 31 -6.72 22.49 -4.47
N ALA A 32 -5.63 22.50 -5.22
CA ALA A 32 -4.29 22.69 -4.69
C ALA A 32 -3.36 23.05 -5.85
N LYS A 33 -2.44 23.99 -5.62
CA LYS A 33 -1.43 24.38 -6.59
C LYS A 33 -0.10 23.76 -6.20
N VAL A 34 0.36 22.80 -6.99
CA VAL A 34 1.68 22.18 -6.79
C VAL A 34 2.76 23.13 -7.29
N PRO A 35 3.74 23.53 -6.46
CA PRO A 35 4.84 24.37 -6.91
C PRO A 35 5.66 23.69 -7.99
N GLN A 36 6.24 24.46 -8.88
CA GLN A 36 7.15 23.93 -9.91
C GLN A 36 8.33 23.20 -9.24
N GLY A 37 8.70 22.04 -9.76
CA GLY A 37 9.76 21.20 -9.20
C GLY A 37 9.39 20.50 -7.90
N HIS A 38 8.10 20.39 -7.61
CA HIS A 38 7.57 19.63 -6.46
C HIS A 38 6.69 18.48 -6.92
N PHE A 39 6.61 17.45 -6.08
CA PHE A 39 5.63 16.37 -6.18
C PHE A 39 4.56 16.53 -5.09
N PRO A 40 3.27 16.38 -5.43
CA PRO A 40 2.21 16.42 -4.43
C PRO A 40 2.23 15.17 -3.57
N MET A 41 1.89 15.37 -2.30
CA MET A 41 1.70 14.32 -1.29
C MET A 41 0.36 14.53 -0.60
N ALA A 42 -0.33 13.44 -0.30
CA ALA A 42 -1.58 13.47 0.44
C ALA A 42 -1.51 12.55 1.65
N TYR A 43 -2.15 12.97 2.74
CA TYR A 43 -2.14 12.22 3.99
C TYR A 43 -3.50 12.31 4.69
N PHE A 44 -3.91 11.20 5.31
CA PHE A 44 -4.80 11.28 6.46
C PHE A 44 -4.00 11.79 7.65
N VAL A 45 -4.60 12.70 8.40
CA VAL A 45 -3.98 13.30 9.58
C VAL A 45 -4.74 12.86 10.82
N ASP A 46 -4.06 12.15 11.71
CA ASP A 46 -4.55 11.95 13.07
C ASP A 46 -4.16 13.16 13.90
N ALA A 47 -5.12 14.07 14.08
CA ALA A 47 -4.91 15.31 14.81
C ALA A 47 -4.56 15.09 16.30
N ALA A 48 -4.97 13.97 16.89
CA ALA A 48 -4.72 13.66 18.29
C ALA A 48 -3.27 13.24 18.54
N ASN A 49 -2.66 12.52 17.59
CA ASN A 49 -1.33 11.95 17.73
C ASN A 49 -0.29 12.55 16.76
N GLY A 50 -0.71 13.43 15.86
CA GLY A 50 0.14 14.00 14.83
C GLY A 50 0.67 12.98 13.81
N LYS A 51 0.07 11.79 13.75
CA LYS A 51 0.47 10.75 12.79
C LYS A 51 -0.09 11.04 11.41
N LEU A 52 0.70 10.71 10.40
CA LEU A 52 0.34 10.81 9.01
C LEU A 52 0.20 9.40 8.41
N GLU A 53 -0.85 9.18 7.64
CA GLU A 53 -0.99 8.01 6.79
C GLU A 53 -1.01 8.45 5.32
N PRO A 54 -0.06 8.00 4.48
CA PRO A 54 0.00 8.38 3.08
C PRO A 54 -1.23 7.91 2.32
N ILE A 55 -1.77 8.79 1.50
CA ILE A 55 -2.81 8.49 0.53
C ILE A 55 -2.18 8.59 -0.85
N PRO A 56 -2.35 7.59 -1.74
CA PRO A 56 -1.84 7.68 -3.10
C PRO A 56 -2.37 8.90 -3.85
N VAL A 57 -1.47 9.65 -4.46
CA VAL A 57 -1.81 10.68 -5.42
C VAL A 57 -1.85 10.04 -6.80
N GLU A 58 -3.02 10.08 -7.44
CA GLU A 58 -3.24 9.45 -8.73
C GLU A 58 -2.88 10.38 -9.90
N PHE A 59 -3.18 11.65 -9.71
CA PHE A 59 -2.99 12.66 -10.72
C PHE A 59 -2.94 14.06 -10.09
N TYR A 60 -2.26 15.00 -10.75
CA TYR A 60 -2.35 16.43 -10.44
C TYR A 60 -2.22 17.27 -11.71
N ASP A 61 -2.80 18.44 -11.65
CA ASP A 61 -2.70 19.51 -12.65
C ASP A 61 -2.33 20.83 -11.97
N ASP A 62 -2.31 21.92 -12.73
CA ASP A 62 -1.92 23.25 -12.23
C ASP A 62 -2.79 23.75 -11.07
N ASN A 63 -3.99 23.20 -10.87
CA ASN A 63 -5.00 23.71 -9.93
C ASN A 63 -5.54 22.68 -8.96
N SER A 64 -5.16 21.40 -9.11
CA SER A 64 -5.76 20.35 -8.31
C SER A 64 -4.87 19.13 -8.14
N VAL A 65 -5.10 18.41 -7.05
CA VAL A 65 -4.55 17.09 -6.78
C VAL A 65 -5.69 16.10 -6.66
N THR A 66 -5.61 14.98 -7.37
CA THR A 66 -6.58 13.88 -7.29
C THR A 66 -6.00 12.75 -6.48
N ILE A 67 -6.72 12.37 -5.44
CA ILE A 67 -6.39 11.24 -4.56
C ILE A 67 -7.45 10.17 -4.63
N THR A 68 -7.11 8.96 -4.21
CA THR A 68 -8.07 7.87 -4.06
C THR A 68 -8.17 7.42 -2.62
N THR A 69 -9.39 7.22 -2.15
CA THR A 69 -9.65 6.68 -0.82
C THR A 69 -10.95 5.88 -0.81
N LYS A 70 -11.06 4.98 0.17
CA LYS A 70 -12.27 4.20 0.42
C LYS A 70 -12.91 4.54 1.76
N HIS A 71 -12.19 5.18 2.65
CA HIS A 71 -12.69 5.51 3.98
C HIS A 71 -12.49 6.98 4.35
N PHE A 72 -13.32 7.45 5.27
CA PHE A 72 -13.29 8.78 5.85
C PHE A 72 -13.29 8.72 7.39
N SER A 73 -12.54 7.79 7.96
CA SER A 73 -12.45 7.68 9.41
C SER A 73 -11.02 7.88 9.87
N SER A 74 -10.79 8.87 10.72
CA SER A 74 -9.50 9.08 11.38
C SER A 74 -9.21 8.03 12.45
N SER A 75 -10.19 7.23 12.84
CA SER A 75 -10.01 6.18 13.87
C SER A 75 -9.18 4.99 13.41
N THR A 76 -8.86 4.89 12.12
CA THR A 76 -8.00 3.84 11.57
C THR A 76 -6.52 4.06 11.82
N LEU A 77 -6.12 5.28 12.21
CA LEU A 77 -4.72 5.66 12.40
C LEU A 77 -4.16 5.35 13.80
N MET A 78 -5.00 4.93 14.72
CA MET A 78 -4.59 4.78 16.12
C MET A 78 -4.07 3.36 16.41
N GLY A 79 -2.83 3.26 16.86
CA GLY A 79 -2.25 2.04 17.44
C GLY A 79 -3.00 1.57 18.70
N SER A 80 -2.63 0.43 19.20
CA SER A 80 -3.29 -0.49 20.14
C SER A 80 -3.94 0.07 21.42
N GLN A 81 -3.87 1.36 21.69
CA GLN A 81 -4.40 1.94 22.92
C GLN A 81 -5.65 2.81 22.76
N GLY A 82 -6.27 2.93 21.59
CA GLY A 82 -7.31 3.92 21.41
C GLY A 82 -8.50 3.58 20.51
N TRP A 83 -8.71 2.34 20.14
CA TRP A 83 -9.84 1.93 19.30
C TRP A 83 -11.17 2.11 20.02
N LYS A 84 -11.63 3.33 20.14
CA LYS A 84 -13.07 3.52 20.25
C LYS A 84 -13.64 3.36 18.85
N LYS A 85 -14.41 2.28 18.66
CA LYS A 85 -15.24 2.05 17.47
C LYS A 85 -15.87 3.40 17.10
N ALA A 86 -15.54 3.95 15.92
CA ALA A 86 -16.28 5.10 15.41
C ALA A 86 -17.75 4.66 15.40
N ARG A 87 -18.59 5.39 16.10
CA ARG A 87 -20.03 5.08 16.13
C ARG A 87 -20.53 5.20 14.71
N ALA A 88 -21.39 4.30 14.28
CA ALA A 88 -22.08 4.41 13.00
C ALA A 88 -22.67 5.84 12.93
N GLY A 89 -22.22 6.65 11.98
CA GLY A 89 -22.63 8.05 11.84
C GLY A 89 -21.56 9.11 12.16
N GLU A 90 -20.41 8.76 12.73
CA GLU A 90 -19.31 9.69 13.06
C GLU A 90 -18.06 9.38 12.20
N GLY A 91 -18.16 9.52 10.89
CA GLY A 91 -17.03 9.40 10.00
C GLY A 91 -16.55 10.77 9.54
N PHE A 92 -15.33 11.16 9.89
CA PHE A 92 -14.65 12.26 9.23
C PHE A 92 -13.20 11.90 8.97
N ALA A 93 -12.64 12.41 7.89
CA ALA A 93 -11.22 12.31 7.61
C ALA A 93 -10.63 13.70 7.53
N ASN A 94 -9.52 13.91 8.19
CA ASN A 94 -8.70 15.07 7.99
C ASN A 94 -7.66 14.75 6.92
N ILE A 95 -7.73 15.43 5.79
CA ILE A 95 -6.82 15.24 4.66
C ILE A 95 -5.93 16.48 4.55
N MET A 96 -4.64 16.23 4.50
CA MET A 96 -3.63 17.24 4.23
C MET A 96 -3.05 17.00 2.82
N ILE A 97 -3.05 18.03 1.99
CA ILE A 97 -2.31 18.01 0.73
C ILE A 97 -1.07 18.86 0.93
N SER A 98 0.06 18.24 0.66
CA SER A 98 1.38 18.83 0.80
C SER A 98 2.19 18.57 -0.47
N SER A 99 3.41 19.05 -0.51
CA SER A 99 4.35 18.70 -1.57
C SER A 99 5.76 18.50 -1.04
N ILE A 100 6.57 17.77 -1.76
CA ILE A 100 8.01 17.62 -1.51
C ILE A 100 8.75 18.14 -2.74
N ALA A 101 9.77 18.98 -2.53
CA ALA A 101 10.62 19.44 -3.61
C ALA A 101 11.45 18.27 -4.20
N GLU A 102 11.57 18.20 -5.51
CA GLU A 102 12.46 17.21 -6.17
C GLU A 102 13.89 17.29 -5.67
N SER A 103 14.36 18.47 -5.29
CA SER A 103 15.70 18.68 -4.76
C SER A 103 15.96 17.88 -3.48
N VAL A 104 14.95 17.62 -2.66
CA VAL A 104 15.08 16.77 -1.46
C VAL A 104 15.59 15.37 -1.85
N PHE A 105 15.13 14.83 -2.98
CA PHE A 105 15.55 13.51 -3.44
C PHE A 105 16.90 13.51 -4.17
N LYS A 106 17.46 14.70 -4.48
CA LYS A 106 18.86 14.83 -4.91
C LYS A 106 19.79 14.71 -3.71
N ASP A 107 19.38 15.26 -2.56
CA ASP A 107 20.13 15.21 -1.32
C ASP A 107 19.95 13.87 -0.58
N ILE A 108 18.75 13.27 -0.70
CA ILE A 108 18.37 11.98 -0.10
C ILE A 108 17.94 11.02 -1.22
N PRO A 109 18.88 10.56 -2.06
CA PRO A 109 18.53 9.75 -3.24
C PRO A 109 18.02 8.35 -2.88
N VAL A 110 18.32 7.87 -1.66
CA VAL A 110 17.87 6.57 -1.16
C VAL A 110 17.03 6.75 0.09
N VAL A 111 15.78 6.32 0.01
CA VAL A 111 14.82 6.35 1.12
C VAL A 111 14.56 4.92 1.57
N ASN A 112 14.66 4.65 2.88
CA ASN A 112 14.53 3.31 3.45
C ASN A 112 13.66 3.34 4.71
N SER A 113 12.65 2.49 4.77
CA SER A 113 11.76 2.36 5.93
C SER A 113 12.42 1.66 7.13
N GLY A 114 13.50 0.92 6.89
CA GLY A 114 14.10 0.05 7.91
C GLY A 114 13.50 -1.35 7.97
N PHE A 115 12.47 -1.66 7.17
CA PHE A 115 11.97 -3.02 7.01
C PHE A 115 13.06 -3.92 6.41
N LYS A 116 13.25 -5.10 6.97
CA LYS A 116 14.35 -6.02 6.62
C LYS A 116 13.81 -7.38 6.23
N LEU A 117 14.21 -7.85 5.06
CA LEU A 117 13.97 -9.22 4.63
C LEU A 117 14.67 -10.20 5.57
N GLY A 118 14.04 -11.35 5.81
CA GLY A 118 14.51 -12.34 6.79
C GLY A 118 14.37 -11.92 8.25
N ALA A 119 13.66 -10.81 8.49
CA ALA A 119 13.33 -10.34 9.84
C ALA A 119 11.89 -9.88 9.96
N ASP A 120 11.39 -9.11 9.00
CA ASP A 120 10.11 -8.44 9.05
C ASP A 120 9.09 -9.00 8.07
N ASP A 121 9.51 -9.84 7.13
CA ASP A 121 8.68 -10.62 6.22
C ASP A 121 8.37 -12.00 6.81
N TRP A 122 7.51 -12.73 6.11
CA TRP A 122 7.20 -14.13 6.43
C TRP A 122 8.23 -15.06 5.80
N GLU A 123 8.46 -16.22 6.43
CA GLU A 123 9.38 -17.25 5.96
C GLU A 123 8.79 -18.18 4.88
N PHE A 124 7.48 -18.14 4.67
CA PHE A 124 6.77 -19.06 3.77
C PHE A 124 6.31 -18.39 2.48
N VAL A 125 6.20 -19.19 1.43
CA VAL A 125 5.75 -18.76 0.10
C VAL A 125 4.23 -18.63 0.06
N ASN A 126 3.73 -17.70 -0.77
CA ASN A 126 2.32 -17.48 -1.04
C ASN A 126 1.71 -18.59 -1.92
N TYR A 127 1.59 -19.81 -1.41
CA TYR A 127 0.95 -20.91 -2.16
C TYR A 127 -0.58 -20.86 -2.18
N GLY A 128 -1.19 -20.05 -1.31
CA GLY A 128 -2.62 -20.09 -1.06
C GLY A 128 -3.00 -21.22 -0.11
N SER A 129 -4.27 -21.30 0.21
CA SER A 129 -4.80 -22.25 1.19
C SER A 129 -6.24 -22.61 0.87
N TYR A 130 -6.86 -23.47 1.67
CA TYR A 130 -8.28 -23.75 1.55
C TYR A 130 -9.15 -22.47 1.77
N ILE A 131 -8.72 -21.60 2.68
CA ILE A 131 -9.39 -20.32 2.97
C ILE A 131 -9.14 -19.29 1.84
N ALA A 132 -7.94 -19.30 1.26
CA ALA A 132 -7.50 -18.37 0.22
C ALA A 132 -6.91 -19.13 -0.98
N PRO A 133 -7.71 -19.85 -1.77
CA PRO A 133 -7.22 -20.77 -2.80
C PRO A 133 -6.50 -20.07 -3.96
N GLY A 134 -6.73 -18.77 -4.16
CA GLY A 134 -6.03 -17.97 -5.17
C GLY A 134 -4.68 -17.40 -4.74
N GLY A 135 -4.19 -17.75 -3.55
CA GLY A 135 -3.03 -17.16 -2.91
C GLY A 135 -3.42 -16.16 -1.80
N HIS A 136 -2.49 -15.88 -0.91
CA HIS A 136 -2.69 -14.97 0.23
C HIS A 136 -1.64 -13.84 0.28
N CYS A 137 -1.16 -13.42 -0.89
CA CYS A 137 -0.09 -12.41 -1.00
C CYS A 137 -0.40 -11.09 -0.28
N ALA A 138 -1.60 -10.60 -0.42
CA ALA A 138 -1.99 -9.36 0.26
C ALA A 138 -2.18 -9.60 1.77
N GLY A 139 -2.73 -10.75 2.17
CA GLY A 139 -2.81 -11.14 3.56
C GLY A 139 -1.44 -11.21 4.24
N GLN A 140 -0.44 -11.81 3.57
CA GLN A 140 0.95 -11.80 4.04
C GLN A 140 1.50 -10.39 4.20
N ASN A 141 1.32 -9.54 3.19
CA ASN A 141 1.85 -8.20 3.20
C ASN A 141 1.21 -7.32 4.28
N PHE A 142 -0.10 -7.30 4.38
CA PHE A 142 -0.79 -6.52 5.40
C PHE A 142 -0.51 -7.04 6.82
N ALA A 143 -0.40 -8.37 7.02
CA ALA A 143 0.00 -8.94 8.29
C ALA A 143 1.44 -8.56 8.67
N ALA A 144 2.38 -8.65 7.72
CA ALA A 144 3.78 -8.26 7.94
C ALA A 144 3.91 -6.76 8.25
N MET A 145 3.23 -5.91 7.50
CA MET A 145 3.20 -4.46 7.76
C MET A 145 2.58 -4.16 9.13
N TYR A 146 1.44 -4.79 9.49
CA TYR A 146 0.84 -4.63 10.79
C TYR A 146 1.80 -5.03 11.91
N TYR A 147 2.44 -6.19 11.78
CA TYR A 147 3.42 -6.66 12.76
C TYR A 147 4.59 -5.67 12.89
N TYR A 148 5.14 -5.20 11.79
CA TYR A 148 6.23 -4.23 11.74
C TYR A 148 5.90 -2.95 12.54
N PHE A 149 4.68 -2.43 12.40
CA PHE A 149 4.28 -1.18 13.05
C PHE A 149 3.86 -1.35 14.50
N GLU A 150 3.07 -2.38 14.78
CA GLU A 150 2.35 -2.50 16.05
C GLU A 150 3.07 -3.45 17.03
N LYS A 151 3.82 -4.41 16.52
CA LYS A 151 4.32 -5.52 17.31
C LYS A 151 5.85 -5.58 17.43
N LYS A 152 6.57 -5.28 16.37
CA LYS A 152 8.02 -5.47 16.29
C LYS A 152 8.77 -4.87 17.45
N LYS A 153 8.39 -3.68 17.89
CA LYS A 153 9.10 -2.97 18.97
C LYS A 153 9.06 -3.74 20.30
N THR A 154 8.00 -4.46 20.57
CA THR A 154 7.78 -5.19 21.82
C THR A 154 8.01 -6.69 21.69
N GLU A 155 7.78 -7.24 20.49
CA GLU A 155 7.76 -8.68 20.28
C GLU A 155 8.95 -9.19 19.43
N GLY A 156 9.78 -8.30 18.88
CA GLY A 156 10.95 -8.65 18.06
C GLY A 156 10.59 -8.91 16.59
N ASN A 157 11.38 -9.75 15.92
CA ASN A 157 11.23 -10.04 14.50
C ASN A 157 10.04 -10.97 14.22
N LEU A 158 9.43 -10.81 13.04
CA LEU A 158 8.33 -11.66 12.58
C LEU A 158 8.82 -13.00 12.04
N PHE A 159 9.90 -12.99 11.27
CA PHE A 159 10.44 -14.14 10.55
C PHE A 159 10.64 -15.35 11.47
N ASN A 160 10.09 -16.50 11.12
CA ASN A 160 10.08 -17.74 11.89
C ASN A 160 9.36 -17.70 13.27
N LYS A 161 8.67 -16.62 13.59
CA LYS A 161 8.07 -16.47 14.92
C LYS A 161 6.86 -17.38 15.15
N TYR A 162 6.00 -17.53 14.15
CA TYR A 162 4.72 -18.23 14.27
C TYR A 162 4.68 -19.54 13.50
N ASN A 163 5.77 -19.92 12.87
CA ASN A 163 5.87 -21.17 12.13
C ASN A 163 6.56 -22.24 12.97
N THR A 164 5.77 -23.06 13.61
CA THR A 164 6.28 -24.16 14.46
C THR A 164 6.13 -25.55 13.81
N LEU A 165 5.57 -25.62 12.61
CA LEU A 165 5.28 -26.86 11.92
C LEU A 165 6.27 -27.16 10.81
N SER A 166 6.54 -28.43 10.57
CA SER A 166 7.40 -28.89 9.49
C SER A 166 6.77 -28.70 8.09
N ASN A 167 5.44 -28.67 8.03
CA ASN A 167 4.68 -28.40 6.80
C ASN A 167 4.00 -27.04 6.88
N ILE A 168 4.63 -26.04 6.29
CA ILE A 168 4.20 -24.65 6.28
C ILE A 168 3.01 -24.34 5.34
N GLN A 169 2.63 -25.31 4.51
CA GLN A 169 1.49 -25.17 3.58
C GLN A 169 0.16 -25.56 4.23
N GLU A 170 0.19 -26.07 5.44
CA GLU A 170 -1.01 -26.44 6.16
C GLU A 170 -1.57 -25.24 6.96
N GLU A 171 -2.88 -25.07 6.91
CA GLU A 171 -3.59 -23.99 7.62
C GLU A 171 -3.56 -24.12 9.14
N ASN A 172 -3.03 -25.19 9.69
CA ASN A 172 -2.79 -25.32 11.12
C ASN A 172 -1.53 -24.57 11.58
N ALA A 173 -0.66 -24.11 10.68
CA ALA A 173 0.40 -23.19 10.99
C ALA A 173 -0.18 -21.78 11.22
N LEU A 174 0.03 -21.21 12.42
CA LEU A 174 -0.65 -19.99 12.85
C LEU A 174 -0.43 -18.81 11.91
N GLY A 175 0.82 -18.55 11.51
CA GLY A 175 1.13 -17.45 10.60
C GLY A 175 0.50 -17.62 9.22
N TYR A 176 0.54 -18.83 8.68
CA TYR A 176 -0.04 -19.17 7.38
C TYR A 176 -1.56 -18.96 7.37
N ARG A 177 -2.22 -19.47 8.42
CA ARG A 177 -3.67 -19.33 8.61
C ARG A 177 -4.05 -17.85 8.80
N LEU A 178 -3.29 -17.09 9.59
CA LEU A 178 -3.54 -15.65 9.80
C LEU A 178 -3.52 -14.90 8.45
N CYS A 179 -2.50 -15.14 7.62
CA CYS A 179 -2.39 -14.52 6.29
C CYS A 179 -3.57 -14.89 5.39
N SER A 180 -4.01 -16.16 5.43
CA SER A 180 -5.18 -16.64 4.67
C SER A 180 -6.48 -15.97 5.11
N VAL A 181 -6.69 -15.82 6.43
CA VAL A 181 -7.87 -15.15 6.98
C VAL A 181 -7.86 -13.66 6.63
N ILE A 182 -6.73 -12.98 6.78
CA ILE A 182 -6.61 -11.57 6.39
C ILE A 182 -6.87 -11.40 4.89
N GLN A 183 -6.35 -12.29 4.05
CA GLN A 183 -6.61 -12.27 2.60
C GLN A 183 -8.10 -12.34 2.28
N ASN A 184 -8.84 -13.18 3.01
CA ASN A 184 -10.28 -13.34 2.83
C ASN A 184 -11.09 -12.15 3.39
N ASP A 185 -10.55 -11.45 4.39
CA ASP A 185 -11.18 -10.27 4.99
C ASP A 185 -10.96 -8.99 4.16
N LEU A 186 -10.06 -9.02 3.17
CA LEU A 186 -9.80 -7.87 2.32
C LEU A 186 -11.00 -7.59 1.42
N ASP A 187 -11.43 -6.34 1.41
CA ASP A 187 -12.50 -5.90 0.53
C ASP A 187 -11.96 -5.58 -0.87
N TRP A 188 -12.02 -6.59 -1.73
CA TRP A 188 -11.64 -6.49 -3.13
C TRP A 188 -12.82 -6.15 -4.05
N GLU A 189 -14.08 -6.38 -3.61
CA GLU A 189 -15.24 -6.26 -4.47
C GLU A 189 -15.55 -4.82 -4.88
N GLY A 190 -15.86 -4.66 -6.14
CA GLY A 190 -16.29 -3.40 -6.77
C GLY A 190 -15.21 -2.33 -6.86
N THR A 191 -14.16 -2.43 -6.05
CA THR A 191 -13.16 -1.39 -5.85
C THR A 191 -11.98 -1.55 -6.78
N LEU A 192 -11.43 -2.75 -6.86
CA LEU A 192 -10.27 -3.04 -7.68
C LEU A 192 -10.60 -2.94 -9.16
N ASN A 193 -11.66 -3.58 -9.63
CA ASN A 193 -12.04 -3.53 -11.02
C ASN A 193 -12.28 -2.10 -11.50
N ASN A 194 -13.02 -1.28 -10.75
CA ASN A 194 -13.25 0.11 -11.13
C ASN A 194 -11.99 0.97 -11.02
N PHE A 195 -11.16 0.75 -10.03
CA PHE A 195 -9.92 1.49 -9.82
C PHE A 195 -8.88 1.18 -10.90
N TYR A 196 -8.67 -0.11 -11.19
CA TYR A 196 -7.68 -0.53 -12.20
C TYR A 196 -8.14 -0.19 -13.61
N TRP A 197 -9.41 -0.38 -13.91
CA TRP A 197 -9.97 0.00 -15.19
C TRP A 197 -9.76 1.48 -15.48
N LYS A 198 -10.05 2.36 -14.53
CA LYS A 198 -9.83 3.79 -14.72
C LYS A 198 -8.36 4.16 -14.84
N ASN A 199 -7.47 3.50 -14.10
CA ASN A 199 -6.03 3.74 -14.22
C ASN A 199 -5.43 3.15 -15.50
N ILE A 200 -5.94 2.02 -15.98
CA ILE A 200 -5.53 1.37 -17.22
C ILE A 200 -6.15 2.08 -18.42
N ASP A 201 -7.46 2.36 -18.36
CA ASP A 201 -8.24 2.97 -19.44
C ASP A 201 -7.84 4.41 -19.74
N LEU A 202 -7.42 5.15 -18.73
CA LEU A 202 -7.00 6.54 -18.89
C LEU A 202 -5.59 6.68 -19.49
N ASN A 203 -4.91 5.56 -19.77
CA ASN A 203 -3.54 5.56 -20.30
C ASN A 203 -2.58 6.48 -19.50
N ARG A 204 -2.93 6.72 -18.22
CA ARG A 204 -2.23 7.62 -17.31
C ARG A 204 -1.15 6.86 -16.57
N LYS A 205 -0.16 6.37 -17.29
CA LYS A 205 1.05 5.84 -16.67
C LYS A 205 1.90 6.99 -16.16
N VAL A 206 1.64 7.43 -14.95
CA VAL A 206 2.53 8.38 -14.27
C VAL A 206 3.35 7.60 -13.24
N ASP A 207 4.12 6.62 -13.73
CA ASP A 207 4.87 5.72 -12.86
C ASP A 207 5.97 6.46 -12.10
N LYS A 208 6.54 7.51 -12.69
CA LYS A 208 7.46 8.41 -12.01
C LYS A 208 6.79 9.10 -10.81
N LEU A 209 5.55 9.58 -10.96
CA LEU A 209 4.79 10.14 -9.83
C LEU A 209 4.58 9.10 -8.74
N LYS A 210 4.24 7.86 -9.09
CA LYS A 210 4.08 6.76 -8.14
C LYS A 210 5.37 6.50 -7.37
N MET A 211 6.51 6.47 -8.06
CA MET A 211 7.81 6.30 -7.41
C MET A 211 8.08 7.40 -6.37
N TYR A 212 7.84 8.67 -6.73
CA TYR A 212 8.00 9.79 -5.80
C TYR A 212 6.99 9.77 -4.67
N SER A 213 5.75 9.36 -4.95
CA SER A 213 4.71 9.17 -3.92
C SER A 213 5.12 8.12 -2.88
N ILE A 214 5.63 6.98 -3.35
CA ILE A 214 6.14 5.91 -2.47
C ILE A 214 7.37 6.39 -1.68
N ALA A 215 8.33 7.02 -2.35
CA ALA A 215 9.53 7.56 -1.70
C ALA A 215 9.19 8.63 -0.65
N GLY A 216 8.32 9.57 -1.01
CA GLY A 216 7.84 10.59 -0.09
C GLY A 216 7.09 10.02 1.10
N ALA A 217 6.28 8.99 0.89
CA ALA A 217 5.58 8.28 1.95
C ALA A 217 6.57 7.63 2.94
N ILE A 218 7.58 6.90 2.43
CA ILE A 218 8.63 6.32 3.27
C ILE A 218 9.43 7.41 4.00
N LEU A 219 9.82 8.48 3.29
CA LEU A 219 10.61 9.56 3.87
C LEU A 219 9.89 10.26 5.03
N THR A 220 8.59 10.46 4.90
CA THR A 220 7.81 11.23 5.87
C THR A 220 7.26 10.41 7.02
N THR A 221 7.04 9.11 6.83
CA THR A 221 6.46 8.23 7.85
C THR A 221 7.44 7.21 8.42
N GLY A 222 8.51 6.89 7.69
CA GLY A 222 9.40 5.76 8.01
C GLY A 222 8.77 4.40 7.75
N GLU A 223 7.63 4.35 7.05
CA GLU A 223 6.83 3.14 6.88
C GLU A 223 7.06 2.49 5.51
N PRO A 224 7.20 1.15 5.40
CA PRO A 224 7.13 0.47 4.12
C PRO A 224 5.74 0.65 3.50
N GLN A 225 5.65 0.62 2.17
CA GLN A 225 4.42 0.94 1.45
C GLN A 225 3.85 -0.30 0.75
N ALA A 226 2.52 -0.46 0.82
CA ALA A 226 1.83 -1.50 0.07
C ALA A 226 1.75 -1.12 -1.41
N ILE A 227 2.14 -2.02 -2.28
CA ILE A 227 1.98 -1.89 -3.73
C ILE A 227 1.29 -3.12 -4.30
N GLY A 228 0.51 -2.89 -5.34
CA GLY A 228 -0.10 -3.95 -6.15
C GLY A 228 0.49 -3.94 -7.55
N ILE A 229 0.67 -5.13 -8.12
CA ILE A 229 1.06 -5.32 -9.51
C ILE A 229 -0.03 -6.09 -10.24
N TYR A 230 -0.28 -5.74 -11.50
CA TYR A 230 -1.42 -6.26 -12.25
C TYR A 230 -1.07 -6.59 -13.69
N ARG A 231 -1.80 -7.59 -14.23
CA ARG A 231 -1.79 -7.96 -15.63
C ARG A 231 -3.21 -8.23 -16.11
N VAL A 232 -3.47 -7.97 -17.37
CA VAL A 232 -4.68 -8.41 -18.05
C VAL A 232 -4.46 -9.86 -18.50
N LYS A 233 -5.28 -10.79 -18.04
CA LYS A 233 -5.23 -12.21 -18.42
C LYS A 233 -6.01 -12.48 -19.71
N GLY A 234 -7.10 -11.74 -19.94
CA GLY A 234 -7.99 -11.91 -21.08
C GLY A 234 -9.27 -11.09 -20.93
N ILE A 235 -10.22 -11.34 -21.80
CA ILE A 235 -11.57 -10.78 -21.73
C ILE A 235 -12.55 -11.91 -21.46
N VAL A 236 -13.30 -11.78 -20.37
CA VAL A 236 -14.37 -12.74 -20.01
C VAL A 236 -15.68 -11.98 -19.92
N ASN A 237 -16.68 -12.37 -20.71
CA ASN A 237 -18.01 -11.73 -20.78
C ASN A 237 -17.95 -10.21 -21.05
N GLY A 238 -16.99 -9.76 -21.89
CA GLY A 238 -16.80 -8.33 -22.19
C GLY A 238 -16.03 -7.55 -21.11
N PHE A 239 -15.58 -8.19 -20.05
CA PHE A 239 -14.76 -7.61 -18.99
C PHE A 239 -13.37 -8.23 -18.99
N SER A 240 -12.35 -7.42 -18.72
CA SER A 240 -11.01 -7.99 -18.60
C SER A 240 -10.86 -8.81 -17.33
N ASP A 241 -10.38 -10.03 -17.49
CA ASP A 241 -9.89 -10.85 -16.39
C ASP A 241 -8.52 -10.33 -15.96
N MET A 242 -8.41 -9.90 -14.71
CA MET A 242 -7.20 -9.32 -14.14
C MET A 242 -6.51 -10.30 -13.20
N GLY A 243 -5.20 -10.47 -13.40
CA GLY A 243 -4.34 -11.09 -12.39
C GLY A 243 -3.63 -10.02 -11.58
N GLY A 244 -3.63 -10.15 -10.27
CA GLY A 244 -2.94 -9.24 -9.35
C GLY A 244 -2.01 -9.98 -8.41
N HIS A 245 -1.02 -9.26 -7.90
CA HIS A 245 -0.14 -9.72 -6.84
C HIS A 245 0.24 -8.55 -5.94
N ALA A 246 0.29 -8.77 -4.65
CA ALA A 246 0.60 -7.75 -3.67
C ALA A 246 2.05 -7.86 -3.21
N LEU A 247 2.70 -6.72 -3.03
CA LEU A 247 4.10 -6.58 -2.64
C LEU A 247 4.25 -5.50 -1.56
N ILE A 248 5.35 -5.51 -0.85
CA ILE A 248 5.77 -4.41 0.04
C ILE A 248 6.97 -3.70 -0.57
N CYS A 249 6.87 -2.39 -0.82
CA CYS A 249 8.03 -1.57 -1.13
C CYS A 249 8.64 -1.03 0.16
N TYR A 250 9.85 -1.43 0.49
CA TYR A 250 10.52 -1.06 1.74
C TYR A 250 11.64 -0.04 1.58
N LYS A 251 12.14 0.11 0.36
CA LYS A 251 13.21 1.06 0.03
C LYS A 251 13.05 1.56 -1.40
N VAL A 252 13.37 2.83 -1.64
CA VAL A 252 13.40 3.44 -2.97
C VAL A 252 14.76 4.08 -3.20
N ASP A 253 15.37 3.78 -4.33
CA ASP A 253 16.54 4.50 -4.84
C ASP A 253 16.09 5.35 -6.04
N ILE A 254 15.89 6.62 -5.79
CA ILE A 254 15.42 7.59 -6.78
C ILE A 254 16.45 7.76 -7.91
N SER A 255 17.74 7.82 -7.54
CA SER A 255 18.80 8.04 -8.52
C SER A 255 18.96 6.86 -9.48
N ALA A 256 18.75 5.65 -9.00
CA ALA A 256 18.77 4.44 -9.81
C ALA A 256 17.38 4.08 -10.42
N GLY A 257 16.33 4.82 -10.10
CA GLY A 257 14.97 4.52 -10.53
C GLY A 257 14.48 3.15 -10.03
N LYS A 258 14.76 2.76 -8.77
CA LYS A 258 14.48 1.42 -8.25
C LYS A 258 13.57 1.44 -7.02
N LEU A 259 12.55 0.60 -7.05
CA LEU A 259 11.79 0.17 -5.88
C LEU A 259 12.33 -1.18 -5.40
N PHE A 260 12.69 -1.30 -4.14
CA PHE A 260 13.10 -2.56 -3.52
C PHE A 260 11.91 -3.20 -2.82
N ILE A 261 11.68 -4.47 -3.12
CA ILE A 261 10.43 -5.17 -2.88
C ILE A 261 10.64 -6.39 -2.00
N SER A 262 9.76 -6.57 -1.02
CA SER A 262 9.47 -7.85 -0.40
C SER A 262 8.34 -8.51 -1.17
N ASP A 263 8.63 -9.65 -1.78
CA ASP A 263 7.68 -10.44 -2.57
C ASP A 263 7.34 -11.73 -1.81
N PRO A 264 6.06 -11.95 -1.43
CA PRO A 264 5.65 -13.16 -0.74
C PRO A 264 5.83 -14.46 -1.56
N ASN A 265 6.08 -14.38 -2.86
CA ASN A 265 6.45 -15.53 -3.67
C ASN A 265 7.93 -15.93 -3.52
N THR A 266 8.75 -15.02 -3.02
CA THR A 266 10.20 -15.23 -2.82
C THR A 266 10.64 -14.70 -1.46
N PRO A 267 10.19 -15.30 -0.35
CA PRO A 267 10.51 -14.84 1.00
C PRO A 267 12.02 -14.65 1.20
N ASN A 268 12.38 -13.68 2.02
CA ASN A 268 13.78 -13.37 2.34
C ASN A 268 14.70 -13.10 1.13
N THR A 269 14.11 -12.81 -0.03
CA THR A 269 14.86 -12.56 -1.27
C THR A 269 14.59 -11.15 -1.77
N ALA A 270 15.65 -10.37 -1.93
CA ALA A 270 15.53 -9.00 -2.42
C ALA A 270 15.11 -9.00 -3.89
N GLN A 271 13.97 -8.37 -4.17
CA GLN A 271 13.46 -8.13 -5.51
C GLN A 271 13.44 -6.63 -5.79
N ASN A 272 13.30 -6.25 -7.05
CA ASN A 272 13.18 -4.84 -7.40
C ASN A 272 12.32 -4.62 -8.65
N ILE A 273 11.76 -3.40 -8.73
CA ILE A 273 11.08 -2.88 -9.90
C ILE A 273 11.87 -1.66 -10.36
N THR A 274 12.16 -1.56 -11.65
CA THR A 274 12.99 -0.48 -12.20
C THR A 274 12.18 0.44 -13.09
N LEU A 275 12.43 1.74 -12.97
CA LEU A 275 11.90 2.76 -13.85
C LEU A 275 12.77 2.85 -15.11
N ALA A 276 12.16 2.81 -16.29
CA ALA A 276 12.80 3.06 -17.58
C ALA A 276 12.16 4.30 -18.22
N GLY A 277 12.86 5.41 -18.21
CA GLY A 277 12.28 6.71 -18.56
C GLY A 277 11.21 7.13 -17.57
N GLU A 278 9.98 7.30 -18.03
CA GLU A 278 8.83 7.70 -17.19
C GLU A 278 7.97 6.51 -16.70
N ASN A 279 8.27 5.28 -17.14
CA ASN A 279 7.46 4.09 -16.85
C ASN A 279 8.28 3.01 -16.16
N PHE A 280 7.63 2.25 -15.27
CA PHE A 280 8.22 1.04 -14.74
C PHE A 280 8.31 -0.06 -15.79
N ASN A 281 9.43 -0.79 -15.76
CA ASN A 281 9.52 -2.07 -16.45
C ASN A 281 8.50 -3.04 -15.80
N PRO A 282 7.90 -3.92 -16.60
CA PRO A 282 7.04 -4.97 -16.06
C PRO A 282 7.77 -5.78 -14.99
N TYR A 283 7.13 -5.98 -13.85
CA TYR A 283 7.66 -6.89 -12.85
C TYR A 283 7.36 -8.33 -13.24
N VAL A 284 8.36 -9.18 -13.16
CA VAL A 284 8.21 -10.61 -13.43
C VAL A 284 8.22 -11.36 -12.11
N ALA A 285 7.05 -11.84 -11.69
CA ALA A 285 6.89 -12.68 -10.50
C ALA A 285 6.80 -14.15 -10.91
N LYS A 286 7.49 -15.01 -10.16
CA LYS A 286 7.27 -16.45 -10.27
C LYS A 286 5.87 -16.76 -9.77
N ALA A 287 5.12 -17.54 -10.54
CA ALA A 287 3.84 -18.02 -10.08
C ALA A 287 4.03 -19.04 -8.95
N ASN A 288 3.10 -19.04 -7.99
CA ASN A 288 3.12 -19.94 -6.84
C ASN A 288 3.21 -21.40 -7.26
N GLY A 289 4.37 -22.02 -7.12
CA GLY A 289 4.58 -23.42 -7.45
C GLY A 289 4.33 -23.80 -8.93
N GLN A 290 4.16 -22.82 -9.82
CA GLN A 290 4.01 -23.01 -11.26
C GLN A 290 5.33 -22.67 -11.97
N ASP A 291 5.63 -23.40 -13.03
CA ASP A 291 6.88 -23.24 -13.79
C ASP A 291 6.91 -21.98 -14.68
N SER A 292 5.84 -21.21 -14.72
CA SER A 292 5.73 -20.05 -15.61
C SER A 292 5.82 -18.72 -14.85
N ASP A 293 6.75 -17.87 -15.27
CA ASP A 293 6.81 -16.48 -14.84
C ASP A 293 5.65 -15.69 -15.40
N HIS A 294 5.11 -14.78 -14.58
CA HIS A 294 4.07 -13.85 -15.00
C HIS A 294 4.60 -12.43 -15.04
N SER A 295 4.36 -11.74 -16.15
CA SER A 295 4.71 -10.34 -16.33
C SER A 295 3.55 -9.43 -15.92
N TYR A 296 3.83 -8.46 -15.05
CA TYR A 296 2.89 -7.49 -14.51
C TYR A 296 3.30 -6.07 -14.92
N PRO A 297 2.69 -5.52 -15.99
CA PRO A 297 3.05 -4.20 -16.50
C PRO A 297 2.47 -3.03 -15.73
N TYR A 298 1.50 -3.27 -14.84
CA TYR A 298 0.81 -2.22 -14.10
C TYR A 298 1.16 -2.29 -12.63
N ILE A 299 1.57 -1.16 -12.05
CA ILE A 299 1.97 -1.01 -10.66
C ILE A 299 1.13 0.08 -10.03
N THR A 300 0.62 -0.18 -8.83
CA THR A 300 -0.19 0.78 -8.07
C THR A 300 0.35 0.90 -6.66
N HIS A 301 0.26 2.09 -6.10
CA HIS A 301 0.51 2.37 -4.69
C HIS A 301 -0.82 2.28 -3.94
N HIS A 302 -0.85 1.67 -2.77
CA HIS A 302 -2.04 1.51 -1.95
C HIS A 302 -1.85 2.14 -0.57
N ALA A 303 -2.86 2.87 -0.10
CA ALA A 303 -2.94 3.18 1.32
C ALA A 303 -3.16 1.86 2.10
N LYS A 304 -2.45 1.69 3.22
CA LYS A 304 -2.51 0.45 4.02
C LYS A 304 -3.92 0.14 4.55
N THR A 305 -4.76 1.16 4.71
CA THR A 305 -6.13 1.02 5.21
C THR A 305 -7.19 1.00 4.11
N ALA A 306 -6.80 1.02 2.84
CA ALA A 306 -7.76 1.10 1.72
C ALA A 306 -8.63 -0.17 1.58
N HIS A 307 -8.12 -1.32 1.96
CA HIS A 307 -8.77 -2.61 1.72
C HIS A 307 -9.18 -3.35 3.00
N ILE A 308 -8.70 -2.94 4.15
CA ILE A 308 -9.01 -3.55 5.44
C ILE A 308 -8.89 -2.52 6.57
N GLU A 309 -9.80 -2.58 7.52
CA GLU A 309 -9.63 -1.83 8.76
C GLU A 309 -8.41 -2.37 9.51
N TRP A 310 -7.44 -1.49 9.78
CA TRP A 310 -6.16 -1.87 10.39
C TRP A 310 -6.31 -2.63 11.71
N SER A 311 -7.29 -2.26 12.52
CA SER A 311 -7.62 -2.93 13.78
C SER A 311 -8.08 -4.37 13.62
N LYS A 312 -8.71 -4.70 12.49
CA LYS A 312 -9.18 -6.08 12.25
C LYS A 312 -8.02 -7.06 12.16
N ILE A 313 -6.87 -6.63 11.63
CA ILE A 313 -5.67 -7.47 11.58
C ILE A 313 -5.25 -7.89 13.00
N GLY A 314 -5.24 -6.93 13.93
CA GLY A 314 -4.86 -7.20 15.31
C GLY A 314 -5.86 -8.02 16.13
N GLN A 315 -7.07 -8.21 15.61
CA GLN A 315 -8.12 -9.02 16.23
C GLN A 315 -8.11 -10.48 15.76
N ARG A 316 -7.34 -10.80 14.73
CA ARG A 316 -7.18 -12.13 14.14
C ARG A 316 -6.03 -12.87 14.77
#